data_976f0d6a5c900cb62c7330b70559a483
#
_entry.id   976f0d6a5c900cb62c7330b70559a483
#
_cell.length_a   1.000
_cell.length_b   1.000
_cell.length_c   1.000
_cell.angle_alpha   90.00
_cell.angle_beta   90.00
_cell.angle_gamma   90.00
#
_symmetry.space_group_name_H-M   'P 1'
#
loop_
_entity.id
_entity.type
_entity.pdbx_description
1 polymer ?
#
loop_
_entity_poly.entity_id
_entity_poly.type
_entity_poly.pdbx_seq_one_letter_code
_entity_poly.pdbx_strand_id
1 'polypeptide(L)'
;MKRFHFKKKIADIRKRRRAKTLTEKERLFDLLIHDLSGPLSVVSVSTTKLLGNTDRNNSLTERQTSGLDRILRNVNKAQGILREMIEILRSESELFRKELFPVEEVLKEAILDVLEMESHGAADTLRQEQEMKGFYKLLEPHGIFVEIAGTFRDSPFCHDPRKLRHILRNLLSNAVKYRRKRLEVSIGGDVNLLISVQDDGHGIPQRAQGAVFERFVRLIGKAYPDVPGIGLGLAGVKVLVEAMGGNISFVSREGFGTRFSVDIPPLP
;
A
#
# COMPACT_ATOMS: atom_id res chain seq x y z
N MET A 1 -33.59 35.61 5.12
CA MET A 1 -33.49 34.46 6.04
C MET A 1 -34.03 33.14 5.49
N LYS A 2 -35.19 33.03 4.87
CA LYS A 2 -35.80 31.77 4.36
C LYS A 2 -34.96 31.02 3.31
N ARG A 3 -34.24 31.72 2.42
CA ARG A 3 -33.44 31.11 1.33
C ARG A 3 -32.15 30.39 1.86
N PHE A 4 -31.59 30.85 2.98
CA PHE A 4 -30.42 30.26 3.58
C PHE A 4 -30.74 28.95 4.32
N HIS A 5 -31.90 28.91 4.98
CA HIS A 5 -32.42 27.72 5.68
C HIS A 5 -32.75 26.57 4.71
N PHE A 6 -33.32 26.92 3.55
CA PHE A 6 -33.65 25.94 2.50
C PHE A 6 -32.40 25.29 1.86
N LYS A 7 -31.35 26.10 1.58
CA LYS A 7 -30.05 25.56 1.05
C LYS A 7 -29.37 24.62 2.05
N LYS A 8 -29.40 24.96 3.34
CA LYS A 8 -28.83 24.13 4.41
C LYS A 8 -29.58 22.79 4.53
N LYS A 9 -30.91 22.82 4.45
CA LYS A 9 -31.76 21.61 4.50
C LYS A 9 -31.57 20.68 3.31
N ILE A 10 -31.34 21.22 2.10
CA ILE A 10 -31.04 20.43 0.90
C ILE A 10 -29.63 19.82 1.01
N ALA A 11 -28.65 20.56 1.53
CA ALA A 11 -27.30 20.05 1.77
C ALA A 11 -27.30 18.89 2.78
N ASP A 12 -28.06 19.00 3.86
CA ASP A 12 -28.22 17.94 4.87
C ASP A 12 -28.91 16.69 4.32
N ILE A 13 -29.95 16.87 3.51
CA ILE A 13 -30.64 15.73 2.85
C ILE A 13 -29.69 15.03 1.86
N ARG A 14 -28.91 15.79 1.08
CA ARG A 14 -27.90 15.22 0.17
C ARG A 14 -26.80 14.48 0.92
N LYS A 15 -26.33 15.05 2.03
CA LYS A 15 -25.32 14.43 2.90
C LYS A 15 -25.84 13.12 3.52
N ARG A 16 -27.08 13.10 4.03
CA ARG A 16 -27.73 11.89 4.57
C ARG A 16 -27.99 10.81 3.50
N ARG A 17 -28.43 11.19 2.30
CA ARG A 17 -28.58 10.23 1.18
C ARG A 17 -27.23 9.64 0.76
N ARG A 18 -26.20 10.49 0.64
CA ARG A 18 -24.83 10.03 0.28
C ARG A 18 -24.25 9.09 1.34
N ALA A 19 -24.43 9.39 2.63
CA ALA A 19 -24.02 8.53 3.73
C ALA A 19 -24.77 7.18 3.70
N LYS A 20 -26.10 7.18 3.48
CA LYS A 20 -26.89 5.94 3.41
C LYS A 20 -26.48 5.05 2.24
N THR A 21 -26.26 5.63 1.07
CA THR A 21 -25.79 4.89 -0.14
C THR A 21 -24.37 4.38 0.04
N LEU A 22 -23.51 5.10 0.75
CA LEU A 22 -22.15 4.64 1.10
C LEU A 22 -22.23 3.41 2.00
N THR A 23 -23.02 3.47 3.07
CA THR A 23 -23.18 2.37 4.03
C THR A 23 -23.77 1.10 3.40
N GLU A 24 -24.67 1.23 2.42
CA GLU A 24 -25.22 0.09 1.67
C GLU A 24 -24.17 -0.53 0.75
N LYS A 25 -23.36 0.28 0.08
CA LYS A 25 -22.24 -0.21 -0.74
C LYS A 25 -21.19 -0.92 0.12
N GLU A 26 -20.83 -0.36 1.27
CA GLU A 26 -19.90 -0.94 2.23
C GLU A 26 -20.35 -2.33 2.70
N ARG A 27 -21.62 -2.45 3.11
CA ARG A 27 -22.19 -3.75 3.51
C ARG A 27 -22.17 -4.79 2.39
N LEU A 28 -22.46 -4.37 1.16
CA LEU A 28 -22.41 -5.26 0.00
C LEU A 28 -20.99 -5.76 -0.27
N PHE A 29 -20.00 -4.86 -0.14
CA PHE A 29 -18.60 -5.22 -0.32
C PHE A 29 -18.08 -6.10 0.81
N ASP A 30 -18.43 -5.83 2.08
CA ASP A 30 -18.07 -6.69 3.21
C ASP A 30 -18.62 -8.11 3.03
N LEU A 31 -19.86 -8.24 2.55
CA LEU A 31 -20.46 -9.52 2.20
C LEU A 31 -19.68 -10.23 1.07
N LEU A 32 -19.43 -9.55 -0.04
CA LEU A 32 -18.69 -10.12 -1.18
C LEU A 32 -17.27 -10.54 -0.78
N ILE A 33 -16.61 -9.76 0.05
CA ILE A 33 -15.27 -10.07 0.54
C ILE A 33 -15.29 -11.31 1.43
N HIS A 34 -16.23 -11.38 2.37
CA HIS A 34 -16.41 -12.55 3.23
C HIS A 34 -16.68 -13.81 2.40
N ASP A 35 -17.58 -13.72 1.42
CA ASP A 35 -18.00 -14.86 0.60
C ASP A 35 -16.92 -15.30 -0.39
N LEU A 36 -16.00 -14.42 -0.79
CA LEU A 36 -14.87 -14.78 -1.65
C LEU A 36 -13.62 -15.20 -0.87
N SER A 37 -13.41 -14.69 0.34
CA SER A 37 -12.25 -15.03 1.17
C SER A 37 -12.26 -16.49 1.61
N GLY A 38 -13.43 -17.01 1.96
CA GLY A 38 -13.61 -18.40 2.38
C GLY A 38 -13.16 -19.42 1.32
N PRO A 39 -13.77 -19.44 0.12
CA PRO A 39 -13.40 -20.35 -0.97
C PRO A 39 -11.93 -20.23 -1.38
N LEU A 40 -11.40 -19.01 -1.46
CA LEU A 40 -9.98 -18.80 -1.79
C LEU A 40 -9.04 -19.37 -0.74
N SER A 41 -9.40 -19.25 0.55
CA SER A 41 -8.61 -19.84 1.64
C SER A 41 -8.62 -21.37 1.58
N VAL A 42 -9.77 -21.99 1.27
CA VAL A 42 -9.87 -23.44 1.08
C VAL A 42 -8.99 -23.90 -0.08
N VAL A 43 -9.04 -23.22 -1.23
CA VAL A 43 -8.18 -23.56 -2.39
C VAL A 43 -6.71 -23.39 -2.04
N SER A 44 -6.33 -22.31 -1.35
CA SER A 44 -4.94 -22.06 -0.93
C SER A 44 -4.44 -23.19 -0.03
N VAL A 45 -5.16 -23.52 1.05
CA VAL A 45 -4.78 -24.56 2.01
C VAL A 45 -4.72 -25.94 1.35
N SER A 46 -5.70 -26.26 0.50
CA SER A 46 -5.73 -27.54 -0.20
C SER A 46 -4.57 -27.69 -1.17
N THR A 47 -4.24 -26.64 -1.92
CA THR A 47 -3.11 -26.62 -2.86
C THR A 47 -1.78 -26.74 -2.13
N THR A 48 -1.61 -26.01 -1.02
CA THR A 48 -0.40 -26.08 -0.18
C THR A 48 -0.22 -27.47 0.42
N LYS A 49 -1.31 -28.10 0.90
CA LYS A 49 -1.26 -29.47 1.40
C LYS A 49 -0.86 -30.49 0.33
N LEU A 50 -1.39 -30.35 -0.89
CA LEU A 50 -1.01 -31.22 -2.01
C LEU A 50 0.46 -31.07 -2.39
N LEU A 51 1.00 -29.85 -2.36
CA LEU A 51 2.42 -29.56 -2.62
C LEU A 51 3.34 -30.08 -1.49
N GLY A 52 2.85 -30.05 -0.24
CA GLY A 52 3.61 -30.50 0.94
C GLY A 52 3.57 -32.00 1.21
N ASN A 53 2.60 -32.73 0.66
CA ASN A 53 2.48 -34.19 0.82
C ASN A 53 3.39 -34.92 -0.19
N THR A 54 4.67 -34.93 0.09
CA THR A 54 5.68 -35.73 -0.63
C THR A 54 5.93 -37.05 0.11
N ASP A 55 4.92 -37.88 0.24
CA ASP A 55 5.13 -39.29 0.67
C ASP A 55 5.84 -40.07 -0.45
N ARG A 56 6.81 -40.92 -0.07
CA ARG A 56 7.67 -41.68 -0.96
C ARG A 56 6.95 -42.52 -2.03
N ASN A 57 5.66 -42.72 -1.90
CA ASN A 57 4.83 -43.54 -2.83
C ASN A 57 3.86 -42.70 -3.69
N ASN A 58 3.78 -41.38 -3.50
CA ASN A 58 2.81 -40.54 -4.22
C ASN A 58 3.42 -39.18 -4.61
N SER A 59 4.58 -39.20 -5.24
CA SER A 59 5.24 -37.96 -5.71
C SER A 59 4.47 -37.38 -6.89
N LEU A 60 4.13 -36.09 -6.77
CA LEU A 60 3.55 -35.32 -7.85
C LEU A 60 4.52 -35.29 -9.05
N THR A 61 4.01 -35.41 -10.25
CA THR A 61 4.80 -35.17 -11.45
C THR A 61 5.17 -33.70 -11.54
N GLU A 62 6.26 -33.34 -12.22
CA GLU A 62 6.65 -31.94 -12.46
C GLU A 62 5.52 -31.09 -13.04
N ARG A 63 4.72 -31.68 -13.93
CA ARG A 63 3.57 -31.02 -14.54
C ARG A 63 2.46 -30.72 -13.52
N GLN A 64 2.21 -31.64 -12.58
CA GLN A 64 1.24 -31.46 -11.50
C GLN A 64 1.72 -30.40 -10.49
N THR A 65 2.98 -30.46 -10.09
CA THR A 65 3.61 -29.45 -9.21
C THR A 65 3.53 -28.05 -9.84
N SER A 66 3.93 -27.90 -11.11
CA SER A 66 3.82 -26.65 -11.82
C SER A 66 2.37 -26.14 -11.96
N GLY A 67 1.42 -27.05 -12.11
CA GLY A 67 -0.01 -26.73 -12.13
C GLY A 67 -0.51 -26.19 -10.79
N LEU A 68 -0.17 -26.89 -9.70
CA LEU A 68 -0.53 -26.49 -8.34
C LEU A 68 0.12 -25.15 -7.95
N ASP A 69 1.39 -24.95 -8.25
CA ASP A 69 2.08 -23.68 -8.04
C ASP A 69 1.39 -22.52 -8.75
N ARG A 70 0.93 -22.76 -9.99
CA ARG A 70 0.17 -21.76 -10.74
C ARG A 70 -1.17 -21.43 -10.08
N ILE A 71 -1.88 -22.45 -9.59
CA ILE A 71 -3.14 -22.26 -8.83
C ILE A 71 -2.86 -21.44 -7.57
N LEU A 72 -1.86 -21.82 -6.78
CA LEU A 72 -1.50 -21.13 -5.54
C LEU A 72 -1.15 -19.66 -5.79
N ARG A 73 -0.34 -19.38 -6.81
CA ARG A 73 -0.02 -17.99 -7.20
C ARG A 73 -1.26 -17.18 -7.56
N ASN A 74 -2.23 -17.76 -8.30
CA ASN A 74 -3.45 -17.06 -8.69
C ASN A 74 -4.39 -16.85 -7.48
N VAL A 75 -4.49 -17.80 -6.57
CA VAL A 75 -5.28 -17.66 -5.34
C VAL A 75 -4.71 -16.58 -4.44
N ASN A 76 -3.39 -16.57 -4.22
CA ASN A 76 -2.71 -15.54 -3.44
C ASN A 76 -2.89 -14.14 -4.07
N LYS A 77 -2.88 -14.07 -5.40
CA LYS A 77 -3.17 -12.85 -6.14
C LYS A 77 -4.62 -12.37 -5.90
N ALA A 78 -5.60 -13.28 -5.98
CA ALA A 78 -7.01 -12.95 -5.73
C ALA A 78 -7.25 -12.49 -4.28
N GLN A 79 -6.64 -13.16 -3.30
CA GLN A 79 -6.67 -12.73 -1.89
C GLN A 79 -6.03 -11.35 -1.68
N GLY A 80 -4.94 -11.05 -2.41
CA GLY A 80 -4.32 -9.73 -2.42
C GLY A 80 -5.28 -8.65 -2.91
N ILE A 81 -6.01 -8.92 -4.02
CA ILE A 81 -7.05 -8.03 -4.57
C ILE A 81 -8.10 -7.69 -3.52
N LEU A 82 -8.65 -8.74 -2.90
CA LEU A 82 -9.69 -8.56 -1.89
C LEU A 82 -9.20 -7.70 -0.72
N ARG A 83 -7.99 -7.95 -0.22
CA ARG A 83 -7.39 -7.15 0.86
C ARG A 83 -7.24 -5.68 0.47
N GLU A 84 -6.69 -5.39 -0.72
CA GLU A 84 -6.55 -4.01 -1.21
C GLU A 84 -7.92 -3.33 -1.37
N MET A 85 -8.94 -4.04 -1.87
CA MET A 85 -10.30 -3.51 -1.97
C MET A 85 -10.91 -3.18 -0.59
N ILE A 86 -10.73 -4.08 0.40
CA ILE A 86 -11.16 -3.84 1.79
C ILE A 86 -10.53 -2.57 2.34
N GLU A 87 -9.22 -2.42 2.16
CA GLU A 87 -8.48 -1.28 2.69
C GLU A 87 -8.95 0.05 2.07
N ILE A 88 -9.20 0.08 0.76
CA ILE A 88 -9.73 1.26 0.08
C ILE A 88 -11.13 1.62 0.62
N LEU A 89 -12.01 0.64 0.77
CA LEU A 89 -13.37 0.87 1.25
C LEU A 89 -13.41 1.33 2.71
N ARG A 90 -12.62 0.71 3.58
CA ARG A 90 -12.48 1.13 4.98
C ARG A 90 -11.87 2.51 5.11
N SER A 91 -10.98 2.91 4.19
CA SER A 91 -10.38 4.25 4.22
C SER A 91 -11.39 5.36 3.92
N GLU A 92 -12.43 5.07 3.12
CA GLU A 92 -13.49 6.02 2.79
C GLU A 92 -14.54 6.20 3.92
N SER A 93 -14.68 5.19 4.81
CA SER A 93 -15.78 5.12 5.80
C SER A 93 -15.36 5.28 7.25
N GLU A 94 -14.12 4.95 7.62
CA GLU A 94 -13.69 5.02 9.02
C GLU A 94 -13.29 6.44 9.43
N LEU A 95 -13.80 6.87 10.59
CA LEU A 95 -13.30 8.06 11.28
C LEU A 95 -11.80 7.88 11.57
N PHE A 96 -11.00 8.90 11.25
CA PHE A 96 -9.58 8.90 11.58
C PHE A 96 -9.39 8.81 13.10
N ARG A 97 -8.47 7.94 13.52
CA ARG A 97 -8.02 7.93 14.91
C ARG A 97 -6.99 9.03 15.07
N LYS A 98 -7.29 9.96 15.97
CA LYS A 98 -6.35 11.02 16.31
C LYS A 98 -5.37 10.50 17.36
N GLU A 99 -4.14 10.23 16.93
CA GLU A 99 -3.04 9.76 17.77
C GLU A 99 -1.79 10.60 17.52
N LEU A 100 -1.00 10.81 18.57
CA LEU A 100 0.36 11.35 18.47
C LEU A 100 1.33 10.17 18.38
N PHE A 101 2.13 10.11 17.32
CA PHE A 101 3.07 9.00 17.11
C PHE A 101 4.37 9.46 16.46
N PRO A 102 5.51 8.80 16.75
CA PRO A 102 6.76 9.00 16.04
C PRO A 102 6.61 8.47 14.60
N VAL A 103 6.85 9.33 13.61
CA VAL A 103 6.74 8.95 12.19
C VAL A 103 7.75 7.87 11.83
N GLU A 104 8.91 7.91 12.49
CA GLU A 104 10.01 6.97 12.33
C GLU A 104 9.60 5.52 12.64
N GLU A 105 8.81 5.29 13.68
CA GLU A 105 8.32 3.96 14.04
C GLU A 105 7.37 3.42 12.97
N VAL A 106 6.45 4.24 12.48
CA VAL A 106 5.51 3.85 11.42
C VAL A 106 6.25 3.54 10.11
N LEU A 107 7.32 4.31 9.80
CA LEU A 107 8.18 4.03 8.65
C LEU A 107 8.92 2.70 8.82
N LYS A 108 9.51 2.43 10.00
CA LYS A 108 10.19 1.17 10.31
C LYS A 108 9.26 -0.02 10.08
N GLU A 109 8.05 0.04 10.64
CA GLU A 109 7.04 -1.01 10.44
C GLU A 109 6.68 -1.21 8.96
N ALA A 110 6.48 -0.12 8.20
CA ALA A 110 6.15 -0.21 6.78
C ALA A 110 7.30 -0.82 5.94
N ILE A 111 8.56 -0.50 6.27
CA ILE A 111 9.73 -1.09 5.62
C ILE A 111 9.81 -2.59 5.92
N LEU A 112 9.63 -2.98 7.18
CA LEU A 112 9.64 -4.39 7.58
C LEU A 112 8.55 -5.19 6.87
N ASP A 113 7.33 -4.65 6.76
CA ASP A 113 6.23 -5.28 6.02
C ASP A 113 6.61 -5.57 4.56
N VAL A 114 7.28 -4.62 3.91
CA VAL A 114 7.65 -4.76 2.49
C VAL A 114 8.79 -5.76 2.31
N LEU A 115 9.81 -5.74 3.18
CA LEU A 115 10.93 -6.66 3.10
C LEU A 115 10.54 -8.11 3.45
N GLU A 116 9.59 -8.31 4.36
CA GLU A 116 9.05 -9.63 4.67
C GLU A 116 8.35 -10.27 3.47
N MET A 117 7.70 -9.45 2.63
CA MET A 117 7.08 -9.92 1.39
C MET A 117 8.10 -10.33 0.32
N GLU A 118 9.31 -9.79 0.35
CA GLU A 118 10.38 -10.11 -0.62
C GLU A 118 11.23 -11.31 -0.20
N SER A 119 11.67 -11.37 1.07
CA SER A 119 12.45 -12.49 1.59
C SER A 119 12.28 -12.62 3.11
N HIS A 120 11.82 -13.80 3.55
CA HIS A 120 11.55 -14.09 4.97
C HIS A 120 12.78 -13.96 5.90
N GLY A 121 14.00 -14.04 5.39
CA GLY A 121 15.22 -13.98 6.21
C GLY A 121 15.76 -12.56 6.47
N ALA A 122 15.49 -11.61 5.58
CA ALA A 122 16.01 -10.24 5.71
C ALA A 122 15.30 -9.45 6.82
N ALA A 123 14.01 -9.68 7.02
CA ALA A 123 13.21 -8.99 8.01
C ALA A 123 13.56 -9.38 9.46
N ASP A 124 14.00 -10.62 9.71
CA ASP A 124 14.25 -11.11 11.06
C ASP A 124 15.43 -10.42 11.72
N THR A 125 16.52 -10.19 10.99
CA THR A 125 17.70 -9.47 11.50
C THR A 125 17.37 -8.00 11.76
N LEU A 126 16.59 -7.37 10.86
CA LEU A 126 16.17 -5.98 10.98
C LEU A 126 15.20 -5.75 12.15
N ARG A 127 14.36 -6.74 12.50
CA ARG A 127 13.45 -6.67 13.65
C ARG A 127 14.16 -6.66 14.99
N GLN A 128 15.32 -7.31 15.09
CA GLN A 128 16.11 -7.39 16.32
C GLN A 128 16.83 -6.07 16.64
N GLU A 129 17.04 -5.21 15.63
CA GLU A 129 17.70 -3.93 15.83
C GLU A 129 16.75 -2.93 16.51
N GLN A 130 17.13 -2.47 17.68
CA GLN A 130 16.34 -1.54 18.49
C GLN A 130 16.66 -0.07 18.19
N GLU A 131 17.92 0.22 17.85
CA GLU A 131 18.34 1.58 17.55
C GLU A 131 18.03 1.94 16.09
N MET A 132 17.37 3.07 15.88
CA MET A 132 16.99 3.52 14.53
C MET A 132 18.21 3.76 13.62
N LYS A 133 19.30 4.28 14.17
CA LYS A 133 20.55 4.44 13.40
C LYS A 133 21.12 3.09 12.93
N GLY A 134 21.10 2.07 13.79
CA GLY A 134 21.47 0.71 13.44
C GLY A 134 20.56 0.14 12.36
N PHE A 135 19.27 0.32 12.52
CA PHE A 135 18.26 -0.12 11.55
C PHE A 135 18.52 0.48 10.15
N TYR A 136 18.73 1.79 10.04
CA TYR A 136 18.99 2.44 8.74
C TYR A 136 20.30 1.93 8.11
N LYS A 137 21.34 1.72 8.89
CA LYS A 137 22.61 1.17 8.40
C LYS A 137 22.45 -0.25 7.86
N LEU A 138 21.57 -1.06 8.45
CA LEU A 138 21.24 -2.40 7.98
C LEU A 138 20.39 -2.40 6.70
N LEU A 139 19.75 -1.29 6.34
CA LEU A 139 19.01 -1.12 5.08
C LEU A 139 19.92 -0.81 3.88
N GLU A 140 21.08 -0.18 4.10
CA GLU A 140 21.99 0.24 3.03
C GLU A 140 22.45 -0.92 2.10
N PRO A 141 22.82 -2.12 2.62
CA PRO A 141 23.15 -3.26 1.78
C PRO A 141 21.97 -3.72 0.89
N HIS A 142 20.75 -3.43 1.32
CA HIS A 142 19.53 -3.70 0.53
C HIS A 142 19.21 -2.57 -0.46
N GLY A 143 20.06 -1.54 -0.55
CA GLY A 143 19.87 -0.39 -1.43
C GLY A 143 18.75 0.55 -0.99
N ILE A 144 18.39 0.55 0.28
CA ILE A 144 17.36 1.41 0.88
C ILE A 144 18.04 2.47 1.75
N PHE A 145 17.78 3.73 1.44
CA PHE A 145 18.34 4.89 2.12
C PHE A 145 17.22 5.72 2.71
N VAL A 146 17.32 6.05 4.00
CA VAL A 146 16.30 6.78 4.74
C VAL A 146 16.89 8.06 5.31
N GLU A 147 16.21 9.17 5.09
CA GLU A 147 16.53 10.46 5.68
C GLU A 147 15.27 11.03 6.37
N ILE A 148 15.41 11.38 7.64
CA ILE A 148 14.36 12.08 8.39
C ILE A 148 14.93 13.42 8.84
N ALA A 149 14.29 14.51 8.41
CA ALA A 149 14.71 15.88 8.68
C ALA A 149 13.53 16.72 9.23
N GLY A 150 13.83 17.92 9.71
CA GLY A 150 12.82 18.85 10.20
C GLY A 150 12.21 18.41 11.53
N THR A 151 11.02 18.92 11.81
CA THR A 151 10.32 18.77 13.09
C THR A 151 10.03 17.31 13.45
N PHE A 152 9.71 16.47 12.46
CA PHE A 152 9.28 15.08 12.68
C PHE A 152 10.42 14.10 12.98
N ARG A 153 11.64 14.57 13.05
CA ARG A 153 12.76 13.79 13.59
C ARG A 153 12.64 13.58 15.09
N ASP A 154 12.23 14.62 15.80
CA ASP A 154 12.21 14.64 17.29
C ASP A 154 10.82 14.87 17.86
N SER A 155 9.83 15.18 17.03
CA SER A 155 8.46 15.48 17.45
C SER A 155 7.45 14.52 16.82
N PRO A 156 6.44 14.09 17.58
CA PRO A 156 5.40 13.22 17.06
C PRO A 156 4.48 13.95 16.07
N PHE A 157 3.95 13.22 15.12
CA PHE A 157 2.92 13.68 14.20
C PHE A 157 1.53 13.32 14.71
N CYS A 158 0.56 14.21 14.55
CA CYS A 158 -0.82 14.01 14.99
C CYS A 158 -1.70 13.57 13.83
N HIS A 159 -1.97 12.28 13.70
CA HIS A 159 -2.87 11.71 12.70
C HIS A 159 -3.22 10.24 13.02
N ASP A 160 -3.73 9.48 12.07
CA ASP A 160 -3.95 8.03 12.18
C ASP A 160 -2.72 7.26 11.68
N PRO A 161 -1.94 6.61 12.58
CA PRO A 161 -0.70 5.90 12.21
C PRO A 161 -0.95 4.71 11.27
N ARG A 162 -2.12 4.06 11.37
CA ARG A 162 -2.46 2.92 10.50
C ARG A 162 -2.66 3.36 9.05
N LYS A 163 -3.28 4.52 8.84
CA LYS A 163 -3.47 5.11 7.51
C LYS A 163 -2.14 5.53 6.91
N LEU A 164 -1.26 6.14 7.73
CA LEU A 164 0.08 6.50 7.30
C LEU A 164 0.90 5.24 6.93
N ARG A 165 0.87 4.19 7.75
CA ARG A 165 1.53 2.91 7.45
C ARG A 165 1.06 2.33 6.12
N HIS A 166 -0.25 2.39 5.84
CA HIS A 166 -0.80 1.91 4.58
C HIS A 166 -0.25 2.69 3.38
N ILE A 167 -0.19 4.03 3.46
CA ILE A 167 0.40 4.88 2.42
C ILE A 167 1.86 4.49 2.18
N LEU A 168 2.67 4.46 3.25
CA LEU A 168 4.09 4.12 3.18
C LEU A 168 4.31 2.74 2.58
N ARG A 169 3.60 1.72 3.06
CA ARG A 169 3.71 0.34 2.56
C ARG A 169 3.45 0.25 1.05
N ASN A 170 2.43 0.95 0.54
CA ASN A 170 2.13 0.95 -0.89
C ASN A 170 3.20 1.65 -1.72
N LEU A 171 3.67 2.83 -1.29
CA LEU A 171 4.73 3.57 -1.99
C LEU A 171 6.05 2.79 -1.97
N LEU A 172 6.45 2.26 -0.82
CA LEU A 172 7.65 1.44 -0.65
C LEU A 172 7.59 0.15 -1.47
N SER A 173 6.46 -0.57 -1.41
CA SER A 173 6.26 -1.80 -2.21
C SER A 173 6.38 -1.53 -3.70
N ASN A 174 5.84 -0.41 -4.20
CA ASN A 174 6.02 -0.02 -5.59
C ASN A 174 7.49 0.29 -5.90
N ALA A 175 8.13 1.10 -5.08
CA ALA A 175 9.54 1.46 -5.29
C ALA A 175 10.46 0.23 -5.29
N VAL A 176 10.27 -0.69 -4.35
CA VAL A 176 11.02 -1.95 -4.26
C VAL A 176 10.79 -2.83 -5.50
N LYS A 177 9.57 -2.93 -6.00
CA LYS A 177 9.22 -3.73 -7.20
C LYS A 177 9.81 -3.19 -8.49
N TYR A 178 9.93 -1.88 -8.61
CA TYR A 178 10.31 -1.24 -9.87
C TYR A 178 11.72 -0.69 -9.90
N ARG A 179 12.41 -0.55 -8.75
CA ARG A 179 13.82 -0.11 -8.67
C ARG A 179 14.78 -1.06 -9.38
N ARG A 180 15.90 -0.54 -9.77
CA ARG A 180 17.06 -1.35 -10.18
C ARG A 180 17.91 -1.75 -8.98
N LYS A 181 18.31 -0.77 -8.18
CA LYS A 181 19.19 -0.96 -7.01
C LYS A 181 18.87 -0.06 -5.83
N ARG A 182 18.35 1.16 -6.09
CA ARG A 182 18.26 2.22 -5.08
C ARG A 182 16.82 2.63 -4.83
N LEU A 183 16.50 2.75 -3.54
CA LEU A 183 15.29 3.31 -2.99
C LEU A 183 15.67 4.36 -1.97
N GLU A 184 15.20 5.59 -2.16
CA GLU A 184 15.38 6.70 -1.23
C GLU A 184 14.05 7.07 -0.59
N VAL A 185 14.04 7.22 0.72
CA VAL A 185 12.90 7.67 1.49
C VAL A 185 13.29 8.91 2.26
N SER A 186 12.61 10.02 2.02
CA SER A 186 12.82 11.24 2.78
C SER A 186 11.53 11.62 3.51
N ILE A 187 11.63 11.95 4.78
CA ILE A 187 10.56 12.47 5.62
C ILE A 187 11.00 13.83 6.15
N GLY A 188 10.11 14.81 6.10
CA GLY A 188 10.40 16.16 6.57
C GLY A 188 9.13 16.99 6.76
N GLY A 189 9.33 18.30 6.87
CA GLY A 189 8.27 19.29 7.08
C GLY A 189 8.26 19.85 8.49
N ASP A 190 7.57 20.98 8.65
CA ASP A 190 7.47 21.69 9.95
C ASP A 190 6.06 21.57 10.54
N VAL A 191 5.03 21.74 9.73
CA VAL A 191 3.62 21.62 10.12
C VAL A 191 3.00 20.40 9.42
N ASN A 192 3.09 20.35 8.10
CA ASN A 192 2.64 19.21 7.32
C ASN A 192 3.74 18.15 7.29
N LEU A 193 3.33 16.89 7.29
CA LEU A 193 4.23 15.76 7.08
C LEU A 193 4.49 15.62 5.58
N LEU A 194 5.73 15.85 5.17
CA LEU A 194 6.20 15.67 3.80
C LEU A 194 6.93 14.33 3.68
N ILE A 195 6.48 13.50 2.76
CA ILE A 195 7.08 12.19 2.49
C ILE A 195 7.49 12.14 1.02
N SER A 196 8.70 11.70 0.75
CA SER A 196 9.18 11.40 -0.60
C SER A 196 9.71 9.98 -0.67
N VAL A 197 9.26 9.22 -1.67
CA VAL A 197 9.75 7.87 -1.96
C VAL A 197 10.22 7.87 -3.41
N GLN A 198 11.50 7.60 -3.63
CA GLN A 198 12.14 7.63 -4.95
C GLN A 198 12.82 6.32 -5.27
N ASP A 199 12.59 5.80 -6.45
CA ASP A 199 13.30 4.65 -7.03
C ASP A 199 14.18 5.06 -8.22
N ASP A 200 15.16 4.24 -8.54
CA ASP A 200 16.04 4.34 -9.71
C ASP A 200 15.61 3.42 -10.86
N GLY A 201 14.33 3.09 -10.93
CA GLY A 201 13.75 2.11 -11.83
C GLY A 201 13.61 2.56 -13.27
N HIS A 202 12.69 1.91 -13.97
CA HIS A 202 12.44 2.20 -15.39
C HIS A 202 11.70 3.53 -15.61
N GLY A 203 11.15 4.13 -14.56
CA GLY A 203 10.29 5.30 -14.66
C GLY A 203 8.94 5.00 -15.33
N ILE A 204 8.13 6.04 -15.50
CA ILE A 204 6.78 5.95 -16.07
C ILE A 204 6.77 6.71 -17.40
N PRO A 205 6.46 6.05 -18.53
CA PRO A 205 6.35 6.71 -19.82
C PRO A 205 5.34 7.84 -19.79
N GLN A 206 5.63 8.95 -20.45
CA GLN A 206 4.78 10.14 -20.45
C GLN A 206 3.32 9.84 -20.83
N ARG A 207 3.10 8.95 -21.80
CA ARG A 207 1.76 8.51 -22.23
C ARG A 207 0.94 7.81 -21.14
N ALA A 208 1.60 7.26 -20.11
CA ALA A 208 0.96 6.53 -19.02
C ALA A 208 0.84 7.37 -17.73
N GLN A 209 1.50 8.52 -17.65
CA GLN A 209 1.52 9.35 -16.45
C GLN A 209 0.14 9.88 -16.06
N GLY A 210 -0.73 10.17 -17.03
CA GLY A 210 -2.10 10.62 -16.76
C GLY A 210 -2.96 9.61 -16.03
N ALA A 211 -2.65 8.32 -16.13
CA ALA A 211 -3.45 7.24 -15.56
C ALA A 211 -2.82 6.56 -14.32
N VAL A 212 -1.71 7.11 -13.79
CA VAL A 212 -0.95 6.49 -12.68
C VAL A 212 -1.79 6.23 -11.43
N PHE A 213 -2.74 7.12 -11.15
CA PHE A 213 -3.66 7.00 -10.01
C PHE A 213 -5.04 6.43 -10.36
N GLU A 214 -5.23 5.95 -11.60
CA GLU A 214 -6.47 5.27 -11.97
C GLU A 214 -6.47 3.83 -11.46
N ARG A 215 -7.66 3.34 -11.13
CA ARG A 215 -7.84 1.97 -10.64
C ARG A 215 -7.60 0.97 -11.78
N PHE A 216 -6.93 -0.15 -11.47
CA PHE A 216 -6.64 -1.26 -12.40
C PHE A 216 -5.67 -0.91 -13.54
N VAL A 217 -5.03 0.23 -13.48
CA VAL A 217 -4.01 0.60 -14.48
C VAL A 217 -2.66 0.01 -14.11
N ARG A 218 -2.04 -0.65 -15.09
CA ARG A 218 -0.69 -1.21 -14.99
C ARG A 218 0.10 -0.89 -16.24
N LEU A 219 1.38 -0.62 -16.05
CA LEU A 219 2.32 -0.56 -17.16
C LEU A 219 2.63 -1.99 -17.62
N ILE A 220 2.16 -2.37 -18.83
CA ILE A 220 2.39 -3.66 -19.43
C ILE A 220 3.29 -3.45 -20.66
N GLY A 221 4.36 -4.22 -20.79
CA GLY A 221 5.23 -4.17 -21.94
C GLY A 221 6.55 -4.91 -21.73
N LYS A 222 7.31 -5.14 -22.82
CA LYS A 222 8.61 -5.84 -22.78
C LYS A 222 9.66 -5.17 -21.87
N ALA A 223 9.52 -3.87 -21.61
CA ALA A 223 10.41 -3.10 -20.73
C ALA A 223 10.03 -3.19 -19.26
N TYR A 224 8.84 -3.70 -18.93
CA TYR A 224 8.37 -3.82 -17.56
C TYR A 224 8.29 -5.30 -17.21
N PRO A 225 9.03 -5.77 -16.18
CA PRO A 225 8.94 -7.15 -15.73
C PRO A 225 7.48 -7.46 -15.36
N ASP A 226 7.11 -8.73 -15.45
CA ASP A 226 5.76 -9.18 -15.04
C ASP A 226 5.66 -9.12 -13.49
N VAL A 227 5.68 -7.90 -12.99
CA VAL A 227 5.65 -7.61 -11.54
C VAL A 227 4.24 -7.87 -11.03
N PRO A 228 4.05 -8.72 -10.02
CA PRO A 228 2.73 -8.98 -9.47
C PRO A 228 2.11 -7.71 -8.90
N GLY A 229 0.84 -7.45 -9.24
CA GLY A 229 0.07 -6.30 -8.74
C GLY A 229 -1.20 -6.11 -9.57
N ILE A 230 -2.16 -5.36 -9.03
CA ILE A 230 -3.51 -5.22 -9.61
C ILE A 230 -3.75 -3.80 -10.13
N GLY A 231 -2.86 -2.86 -9.78
CA GLY A 231 -3.05 -1.45 -10.11
C GLY A 231 -4.08 -0.75 -9.20
N LEU A 232 -4.23 -1.21 -7.96
CA LEU A 232 -5.09 -0.55 -6.95
C LEU A 232 -4.29 0.25 -5.92
N GLY A 233 -3.03 -0.10 -5.67
CA GLY A 233 -2.22 0.49 -4.60
C GLY A 233 -2.09 2.01 -4.68
N LEU A 234 -1.69 2.57 -5.83
CA LEU A 234 -1.55 4.03 -5.99
C LEU A 234 -2.89 4.77 -6.02
N ALA A 235 -3.93 4.15 -6.59
CA ALA A 235 -5.29 4.68 -6.52
C ALA A 235 -5.78 4.76 -5.07
N GLY A 236 -5.53 3.72 -4.27
CA GLY A 236 -5.84 3.69 -2.84
C GLY A 236 -5.05 4.73 -2.04
N VAL A 237 -3.75 4.88 -2.33
CA VAL A 237 -2.92 5.92 -1.69
C VAL A 237 -3.49 7.31 -1.97
N LYS A 238 -3.87 7.61 -3.23
CA LYS A 238 -4.46 8.91 -3.57
C LYS A 238 -5.73 9.19 -2.79
N VAL A 239 -6.68 8.24 -2.79
CA VAL A 239 -7.94 8.36 -2.04
C VAL A 239 -7.66 8.59 -0.55
N LEU A 240 -6.72 7.86 0.02
CA LEU A 240 -6.39 7.95 1.44
C LEU A 240 -5.73 9.28 1.80
N VAL A 241 -4.75 9.73 1.01
CA VAL A 241 -4.08 11.02 1.20
C VAL A 241 -5.08 12.18 1.08
N GLU A 242 -5.96 12.16 0.07
CA GLU A 242 -7.02 13.16 -0.09
C GLU A 242 -8.01 13.15 1.09
N ALA A 243 -8.37 11.96 1.59
CA ALA A 243 -9.23 11.83 2.78
C ALA A 243 -8.55 12.38 4.05
N MET A 244 -7.21 12.29 4.14
CA MET A 244 -6.39 12.90 5.20
C MET A 244 -6.22 14.43 5.03
N GLY A 245 -6.84 15.03 4.03
CA GLY A 245 -6.71 16.47 3.71
C GLY A 245 -5.39 16.83 3.03
N GLY A 246 -4.64 15.83 2.59
CA GLY A 246 -3.33 15.98 1.97
C GLY A 246 -3.36 15.97 0.44
N ASN A 247 -2.18 15.97 -0.14
CA ASN A 247 -1.97 15.90 -1.59
C ASN A 247 -0.87 14.89 -1.93
N ILE A 248 -1.01 14.18 -3.06
CA ILE A 248 0.01 13.32 -3.64
C ILE A 248 0.36 13.77 -5.05
N SER A 249 1.64 13.79 -5.35
CA SER A 249 2.19 14.08 -6.67
C SER A 249 3.32 13.13 -7.00
N PHE A 250 3.76 13.11 -8.25
CA PHE A 250 4.95 12.36 -8.65
C PHE A 250 5.71 13.09 -9.78
N VAL A 251 6.99 12.78 -9.85
CA VAL A 251 7.87 13.12 -10.95
C VAL A 251 8.51 11.85 -11.45
N SER A 252 8.42 11.59 -12.75
CA SER A 252 8.98 10.38 -13.34
C SER A 252 9.55 10.67 -14.72
N ARG A 253 10.70 10.06 -15.00
CA ARG A 253 11.34 10.08 -16.31
C ARG A 253 11.69 8.65 -16.71
N GLU A 254 11.27 8.25 -17.91
CA GLU A 254 11.56 6.93 -18.45
C GLU A 254 13.08 6.68 -18.47
N GLY A 255 13.50 5.54 -17.91
CA GLY A 255 14.91 5.16 -17.74
C GLY A 255 15.59 5.71 -16.48
N PHE A 256 15.00 6.63 -15.73
CA PHE A 256 15.61 7.31 -14.58
C PHE A 256 14.91 7.10 -13.24
N GLY A 257 13.75 6.40 -13.25
CA GLY A 257 12.99 6.12 -12.03
C GLY A 257 11.83 7.05 -11.78
N THR A 258 11.26 6.92 -10.58
CA THR A 258 10.07 7.69 -10.17
C THR A 258 10.23 8.19 -8.74
N ARG A 259 9.79 9.42 -8.48
CA ARG A 259 9.64 9.99 -7.15
C ARG A 259 8.17 10.28 -6.91
N PHE A 260 7.60 9.70 -5.88
CA PHE A 260 6.30 10.06 -5.33
C PHE A 260 6.49 11.00 -4.14
N SER A 261 5.68 12.04 -4.06
CA SER A 261 5.70 13.03 -2.97
C SER A 261 4.31 13.16 -2.37
N VAL A 262 4.21 13.06 -1.06
CA VAL A 262 2.98 13.15 -0.28
C VAL A 262 3.12 14.28 0.72
N ASP A 263 2.07 15.09 0.86
CA ASP A 263 1.94 16.19 1.81
C ASP A 263 0.67 15.97 2.63
N ILE A 264 0.78 15.80 3.95
CA ILE A 264 -0.33 15.50 4.86
C ILE A 264 -0.35 16.52 5.98
N PRO A 265 -1.44 17.31 6.13
CA PRO A 265 -1.60 18.17 7.29
C PRO A 265 -1.87 17.34 8.56
N PRO A 266 -1.52 17.86 9.76
CA PRO A 266 -1.92 17.21 11.02
C PRO A 266 -3.44 17.21 11.15
N LEU A 267 -3.96 16.19 11.83
CA LEU A 267 -5.38 16.12 12.15
C LEU A 267 -5.68 17.18 13.24
N PRO A 268 -6.65 18.09 13.03
CA PRO A 268 -6.96 19.19 13.93
C PRO A 268 -7.48 18.75 15.32
#